data_a76a1b24d7a674885987a9bcd7078521
#
_entry.id   a76a1b24d7a674885987a9bcd7078521
#
_cell.length_a   1.000
_cell.length_b   1.000
_cell.length_c   1.000
_cell.angle_alpha   90.00
_cell.angle_beta   90.00
_cell.angle_gamma   90.00
#
_symmetry.space_group_name_H-M   'P 1'
#
loop_
_entity.id
_entity.type
_entity.pdbx_description
1 polymer ?
#
loop_
_entity_poly.entity_id
_entity_poly.type
_entity_poly.pdbx_seq_one_letter_code
_entity_poly.pdbx_strand_id
1 'polypeptide(L)'
;MQQLVELLPARIWYLTSNGQDMWCRRPYGFLFSNGQAAETFAKQMGTGEELFAVGVDAGAFISDEMLAGLRNSAVTRLFIDPAIDAATGDVHGKILRLSPLT
;
A
#
# COMPACT_ATOMS: atom_id res chain seq x y z
N MET A 1 -2.23 15.06 9.21
CA MET A 1 -2.60 14.15 8.11
C MET A 1 -2.33 14.69 6.73
N GLN A 2 -2.40 16.00 6.54
CA GLN A 2 -2.03 16.60 5.24
C GLN A 2 -0.61 16.28 4.84
N GLN A 3 0.30 16.18 5.80
CA GLN A 3 1.69 15.85 5.50
C GLN A 3 1.82 14.47 4.86
N LEU A 4 1.02 13.50 5.32
CA LEU A 4 1.06 12.16 4.74
C LEU A 4 0.57 12.18 3.30
N VAL A 5 -0.50 12.93 3.02
CA VAL A 5 -1.02 13.06 1.66
C VAL A 5 0.02 13.69 0.73
N GLU A 6 0.75 14.69 1.22
CA GLU A 6 1.78 15.35 0.43
C GLU A 6 2.95 14.43 0.08
N LEU A 7 3.19 13.41 0.89
CA LEU A 7 4.26 12.45 0.64
C LEU A 7 3.84 11.35 -0.35
N LEU A 8 2.57 11.30 -0.71
CA LEU A 8 2.04 10.30 -1.62
C LEU A 8 1.86 10.87 -3.02
N PRO A 9 1.90 10.04 -4.06
CA PRO A 9 1.46 10.46 -5.40
C PRO A 9 0.01 10.95 -5.33
N ALA A 10 -0.36 11.83 -6.26
CA ALA A 10 -1.72 12.37 -6.30
C ALA A 10 -2.76 11.25 -6.43
N ARG A 11 -2.45 10.23 -7.19
CA ARG A 11 -3.29 9.04 -7.33
C ARG A 11 -2.47 7.83 -6.89
N ILE A 12 -3.07 7.01 -6.04
CA ILE A 12 -2.42 5.80 -5.53
C ILE A 12 -3.25 4.59 -5.90
N TRP A 13 -2.58 3.44 -5.93
CA TRP A 13 -3.20 2.16 -6.25
C TRP A 13 -2.91 1.19 -5.12
N TYR A 14 -3.87 0.35 -4.80
CA TYR A 14 -3.66 -0.71 -3.82
C TYR A 14 -4.17 -2.03 -4.39
N LEU A 15 -3.70 -3.12 -3.81
CA LEU A 15 -4.10 -4.47 -4.22
C LEU A 15 -5.25 -4.94 -3.34
N THR A 16 -6.18 -5.67 -3.94
CA THR A 16 -7.33 -6.19 -3.23
C THR A 16 -7.84 -7.45 -3.92
N SER A 17 -8.46 -8.34 -3.16
CA SER A 17 -9.08 -9.52 -3.70
C SER A 17 -10.60 -9.36 -3.87
N ASN A 18 -11.19 -8.36 -3.21
CA ASN A 18 -12.64 -8.17 -3.20
C ASN A 18 -13.08 -6.77 -3.61
N GLY A 19 -12.15 -5.89 -3.93
CA GLY A 19 -12.45 -4.52 -4.32
C GLY A 19 -12.69 -3.56 -3.16
N GLN A 20 -12.67 -4.03 -1.93
CA GLN A 20 -12.96 -3.22 -0.75
C GLN A 20 -11.80 -3.18 0.22
N ASP A 21 -11.24 -4.33 0.57
CA ASP A 21 -10.20 -4.42 1.58
C ASP A 21 -8.82 -4.40 0.94
N MET A 22 -7.96 -3.51 1.41
CA MET A 22 -6.59 -3.43 0.93
C MET A 22 -5.81 -4.65 1.40
N TRP A 23 -5.18 -5.34 0.44
CA TRP A 23 -4.27 -6.42 0.77
C TRP A 23 -3.01 -5.84 1.41
N CYS A 24 -2.58 -6.41 2.50
CA CYS A 24 -1.38 -5.96 3.19
C CYS A 24 -0.66 -7.16 3.81
N ARG A 25 0.61 -6.96 4.11
CA ARG A 25 1.42 -7.94 4.82
C ARG A 25 1.99 -7.25 6.04
N ARG A 26 1.43 -7.52 7.18
CA ARG A 26 1.75 -6.81 8.42
C ARG A 26 3.25 -6.78 8.68
N PRO A 27 3.79 -5.67 9.11
CA PRO A 27 3.12 -4.40 9.45
C PRO A 27 2.98 -3.44 8.27
N TYR A 28 3.09 -3.91 7.04
CA TYR A 28 3.15 -3.08 5.84
C TYR A 28 1.85 -3.10 5.07
N GLY A 29 1.40 -1.91 4.67
CA GLY A 29 0.39 -1.76 3.63
C GLY A 29 1.10 -1.29 2.36
N PHE A 30 0.71 -1.81 1.20
CA PHE A 30 1.41 -1.56 -0.06
C PHE A 30 0.61 -0.62 -0.94
N LEU A 31 1.24 0.47 -1.35
CA LEU A 31 0.66 1.46 -2.25
C LEU A 31 1.56 1.65 -3.46
N PHE A 32 0.97 1.95 -4.60
CA PHE A 32 1.69 2.07 -5.86
C PHE A 32 1.26 3.35 -6.57
N SER A 33 2.16 3.88 -7.40
CA SER A 33 1.88 5.07 -8.19
C SER A 33 1.19 4.75 -9.51
N ASN A 34 1.13 3.46 -9.91
CA ASN A 34 0.36 3.05 -11.07
C ASN A 34 -0.12 1.61 -10.89
N GLY A 35 -1.21 1.27 -11.58
CA GLY A 35 -1.85 -0.04 -11.43
C GLY A 35 -1.02 -1.19 -11.98
N GLN A 36 -0.27 -0.94 -13.04
CA GLN A 36 0.56 -1.99 -13.65
C GLN A 36 1.67 -2.42 -12.69
N ALA A 37 2.29 -1.47 -12.01
CA ALA A 37 3.31 -1.79 -11.01
C ALA A 37 2.73 -2.62 -9.88
N ALA A 38 1.51 -2.30 -9.44
CA ALA A 38 0.85 -3.05 -8.39
C ALA A 38 0.60 -4.49 -8.82
N GLU A 39 0.10 -4.70 -10.02
CA GLU A 39 -0.19 -6.04 -10.53
C GLU A 39 1.06 -6.85 -10.74
N THR A 40 2.13 -6.22 -11.23
CA THR A 40 3.42 -6.87 -11.38
C THR A 40 3.96 -7.35 -10.04
N PHE A 41 3.87 -6.47 -9.03
CA PHE A 41 4.30 -6.83 -7.68
C PHE A 41 3.51 -8.01 -7.13
N ALA A 42 2.20 -8.03 -7.34
CA ALA A 42 1.36 -9.13 -6.87
C ALA A 42 1.78 -10.46 -7.49
N LYS A 43 2.11 -10.46 -8.78
CA LYS A 43 2.59 -11.66 -9.46
C LYS A 43 3.92 -12.11 -8.92
N GLN A 44 4.83 -11.19 -8.67
CA GLN A 44 6.16 -11.50 -8.15
C GLN A 44 6.11 -12.04 -6.72
N MET A 45 5.16 -11.57 -5.94
CA MET A 45 5.00 -12.04 -4.56
C MET A 45 4.47 -13.46 -4.47
N GLY A 46 3.72 -13.91 -5.48
CA GLY A 46 3.17 -15.24 -5.47
C GLY A 46 2.24 -15.50 -4.29
N THR A 47 1.29 -14.59 -4.06
CA THR A 47 0.44 -14.64 -2.87
C THR A 47 -0.52 -15.81 -2.84
N GLY A 48 -0.76 -16.44 -3.99
CA GLY A 48 -1.77 -17.50 -4.11
C GLY A 48 -3.19 -16.98 -4.22
N GLU A 49 -3.37 -15.67 -4.14
CA GLU A 49 -4.67 -15.02 -4.27
C GLU A 49 -4.73 -14.23 -5.56
N GLU A 50 -5.93 -14.12 -6.11
CA GLU A 50 -6.15 -13.26 -7.25
C GLU A 50 -6.31 -11.84 -6.75
N LEU A 51 -5.26 -11.05 -6.93
CA LEU A 51 -5.27 -9.66 -6.55
C LEU A 51 -5.35 -8.78 -7.79
N PHE A 52 -6.07 -7.67 -7.65
CA PHE A 52 -6.12 -6.65 -8.70
C PHE A 52 -5.93 -5.28 -8.09
N ALA A 53 -5.54 -4.33 -8.93
CA ALA A 53 -5.23 -2.99 -8.48
C ALA A 53 -6.45 -2.09 -8.57
N VAL A 54 -6.66 -1.27 -7.53
CA VAL A 54 -7.71 -0.26 -7.51
C VAL A 54 -7.04 1.09 -7.29
N GLY A 55 -7.35 2.06 -8.14
CA GLY A 55 -6.79 3.40 -8.06
C GLY A 55 -7.75 4.35 -7.35
N VAL A 56 -7.20 5.20 -6.47
CA VAL A 56 -7.96 6.21 -5.74
C VAL A 56 -7.11 7.46 -5.59
N ASP A 57 -7.76 8.60 -5.37
CA ASP A 57 -7.03 9.82 -5.05
C ASP A 57 -6.43 9.71 -3.65
N ALA A 58 -5.18 10.13 -3.50
CA ALA A 58 -4.50 10.04 -2.22
C ALA A 58 -5.25 10.79 -1.13
N GLY A 59 -5.81 11.96 -1.44
CA GLY A 59 -6.58 12.73 -0.48
C GLY A 59 -7.85 12.02 -0.02
N ALA A 60 -8.47 11.25 -0.92
CA ALA A 60 -9.66 10.48 -0.56
C ALA A 60 -9.28 9.21 0.21
N PHE A 61 -8.12 8.63 -0.10
CA PHE A 61 -7.66 7.42 0.59
C PHE A 61 -7.25 7.71 2.03
N ILE A 62 -6.50 8.78 2.24
CA ILE A 62 -6.00 9.13 3.59
C ILE A 62 -7.10 9.87 4.34
N SER A 63 -7.84 9.13 5.15
CA SER A 63 -8.89 9.66 6.00
C SER A 63 -8.70 9.10 7.40
N ASP A 64 -9.34 9.73 8.39
CA ASP A 64 -9.26 9.24 9.76
C ASP A 64 -9.79 7.82 9.87
N GLU A 65 -10.86 7.54 9.14
CA GLU A 65 -11.46 6.20 9.11
C GLU A 65 -10.50 5.16 8.52
N MET A 66 -9.85 5.50 7.41
CA MET A 66 -8.89 4.61 6.78
C MET A 66 -7.69 4.35 7.70
N LEU A 67 -7.16 5.39 8.31
CA LEU A 67 -6.02 5.26 9.21
C LEU A 67 -6.37 4.43 10.45
N ALA A 68 -7.57 4.60 10.98
CA ALA A 68 -8.04 3.78 12.10
C ALA A 68 -8.15 2.32 11.68
N GLY A 69 -8.67 2.05 10.48
CA GLY A 69 -8.77 0.70 9.96
C GLY A 69 -7.40 0.04 9.79
N LEU A 70 -6.42 0.77 9.28
CA LEU A 70 -5.07 0.25 9.14
C LEU A 70 -4.46 -0.09 10.50
N ARG A 71 -4.64 0.76 11.49
CA ARG A 71 -4.14 0.48 12.84
C ARG A 71 -4.81 -0.74 13.46
N ASN A 72 -6.12 -0.86 13.26
CA ASN A 72 -6.85 -2.03 13.76
C ASN A 72 -6.38 -3.31 13.10
N SER A 73 -5.84 -3.22 11.89
CA SER A 73 -5.28 -4.36 11.17
C SER A 73 -3.79 -4.55 11.45
N ALA A 74 -3.22 -3.82 12.40
CA ALA A 74 -1.80 -3.85 12.76
C ALA A 74 -0.89 -3.39 11.62
N VAL A 75 -1.38 -2.52 10.74
CA VAL A 75 -0.58 -1.90 9.67
C VAL A 75 -0.06 -0.57 10.19
N THR A 76 1.24 -0.49 10.40
CA THR A 76 1.88 0.71 10.96
C THR A 76 2.80 1.41 9.98
N ARG A 77 3.02 0.81 8.80
CA ARG A 77 3.88 1.38 7.77
C ARG A 77 3.24 1.22 6.41
N LEU A 78 3.42 2.23 5.56
CA LEU A 78 3.02 2.17 4.16
C LEU A 78 4.27 2.06 3.30
N PHE A 79 4.29 1.04 2.45
CA PHE A 79 5.39 0.81 1.52
C PHE A 79 4.97 1.34 0.16
N ILE A 80 5.65 2.38 -0.30
CA ILE A 80 5.29 3.08 -1.55
C ILE A 80 6.15 2.55 -2.68
N ASP A 81 5.50 2.08 -3.74
CA ASP A 81 6.14 1.53 -4.93
C ASP A 81 7.17 0.45 -4.59
N PRO A 82 6.76 -0.58 -3.82
CA PRO A 82 7.68 -1.67 -3.54
C PRO A 82 8.03 -2.41 -4.82
N ALA A 83 9.28 -2.79 -4.94
CA ALA A 83 9.79 -3.57 -6.06
C ALA A 83 10.69 -4.67 -5.55
N ILE A 84 10.58 -5.85 -6.13
CA ILE A 84 11.39 -6.99 -5.73
C ILE A 84 12.64 -7.03 -6.59
N ASP A 85 13.80 -7.07 -5.95
CA ASP A 85 15.08 -7.25 -6.62
C ASP A 85 15.20 -8.72 -7.03
N ALA A 86 15.24 -8.98 -8.34
CA ALA A 86 15.30 -10.34 -8.85
C ALA A 86 16.58 -11.07 -8.44
N ALA A 87 17.67 -10.35 -8.20
CA ALA A 87 18.94 -10.96 -7.85
C ALA A 87 19.01 -11.39 -6.39
N THR A 88 18.41 -10.62 -5.48
CA THR A 88 18.52 -10.86 -4.04
C THR A 88 17.21 -11.28 -3.38
N GLY A 89 16.09 -11.04 -4.04
CA GLY A 89 14.77 -11.26 -3.45
C GLY A 89 14.34 -10.17 -2.47
N ASP A 90 15.16 -9.14 -2.30
CA ASP A 90 14.83 -8.05 -1.38
C ASP A 90 13.76 -7.14 -1.97
N VAL A 91 12.96 -6.55 -1.10
CA VAL A 91 11.94 -5.59 -1.49
C VAL A 91 12.45 -4.18 -1.19
N HIS A 92 12.45 -3.33 -2.20
CA HIS A 92 12.91 -1.96 -2.11
C HIS A 92 11.76 -1.00 -2.40
N GLY A 93 11.77 0.14 -1.76
CA GLY A 93 10.78 1.19 -1.98
C GLY A 93 10.84 2.19 -0.84
N LYS A 94 9.91 3.15 -0.88
CA LYS A 94 9.84 4.18 0.15
C LYS A 94 8.89 3.72 1.26
N ILE A 95 9.33 3.84 2.50
CA ILE A 95 8.52 3.45 3.65
C ILE A 95 8.08 4.69 4.40
N LEU A 96 6.77 4.82 4.61
CA LEU A 96 6.19 5.89 5.42
C LEU A 96 5.63 5.28 6.69
N ARG A 97 6.05 5.80 7.82
CA ARG A 97 5.51 5.36 9.10
C ARG A 97 4.20 6.06 9.37
N LEU A 98 3.21 5.29 9.76
CA LEU A 98 1.97 5.85 10.27
C LEU A 98 2.24 6.23 11.72
N SER A 99 2.18 7.53 12.00
CA SER A 99 2.47 8.00 13.33
C SER A 99 1.54 7.36 14.33
N PRO A 100 2.08 6.78 15.42
CA PRO A 100 1.20 6.39 16.50
C PRO A 100 0.55 7.65 17.05
N LEU A 101 -0.72 7.60 17.24
CA LEU A 101 -1.40 8.70 17.88
C LEU A 101 -1.04 8.70 19.34
N THR A 102 -0.20 9.59 19.62
CA THR A 102 0.06 9.88 21.03
C THR A 102 -1.02 10.80 21.54
#